data_474c86042ad4e163e8c88e3183a0db06
#
_entry.id   474c86042ad4e163e8c88e3183a0db06
#
_cell.length_a   1.000
_cell.length_b   1.000
_cell.length_c   1.000
_cell.angle_alpha   90.00
_cell.angle_beta   90.00
_cell.angle_gamma   90.00
#
_symmetry.space_group_name_H-M   'P 1'
#
loop_
_entity.id
_entity.type
_entity.pdbx_description
1 polymer ?
#
loop_
_entity_poly.entity_id
_entity_poly.type
_entity_poly.pdbx_seq_one_letter_code
_entity_poly.pdbx_strand_id
1 'polypeptide(L)'
;MFQVLFRIPIRTEMSPDGIPVYAYGFMLFICFIFGVWFTSRRAKQLGIPLSREKTQDMAIFLFVAGIAGARIVYMWQFHVPWYKFFRIWEGGIVLYGGIIGGALAFILFHRYVLRRFGVTLWQMGDLAAPSLAMGIALGRIGCLLNGCCWGNVANESCPAIEFPLLTAPAREMLVERDGLQTAAGFSSTRDLTNLADVRTVINRVEPGSAAEQAGLKPGDKLTRFRIADAWIPNGQVLMVTGTPSDVLTLEEKLREFGTVTTIDQEQSDQAAIKVTITDPNKAAAVAAVAGRFLNREIQRDSFTEMLNSWPRGRNSVQLAVERDGVEIELPAFTPRGIGLHPTQIYESISMVLIFVVLIAYYPFRRHDGQVWVLFMILYSIHRFLNEILRTEPVEGLKMTLSQNISVGVVLVAIGLEIYLRRTLPRRL
;
A
#
# COMPACT_ATOMS: atom_id res chain seq x y z
N MET A 1 14.15 0.77 1.48
CA MET A 1 12.79 0.32 1.60
C MET A 1 12.68 -1.12 1.15
N PHE A 2 12.06 -1.98 1.95
CA PHE A 2 12.03 -3.41 1.71
C PHE A 2 10.58 -3.89 1.69
N GLN A 3 9.86 -3.62 0.60
CA GLN A 3 8.49 -4.12 0.44
C GLN A 3 8.42 -5.64 0.47
N VAL A 4 9.44 -6.30 -0.07
CA VAL A 4 9.66 -7.75 0.00
C VAL A 4 10.88 -7.98 0.88
N LEU A 5 10.70 -8.68 2.02
CA LEU A 5 11.81 -8.98 2.94
C LEU A 5 12.72 -10.07 2.37
N PHE A 6 12.13 -11.14 1.91
CA PHE A 6 12.80 -12.26 1.25
C PHE A 6 11.82 -13.02 0.36
N ARG A 7 12.36 -13.87 -0.51
CA ARG A 7 11.58 -14.77 -1.34
C ARG A 7 11.83 -16.20 -0.92
N ILE A 8 10.75 -16.95 -0.70
CA ILE A 8 10.84 -18.39 -0.46
C ILE A 8 11.16 -19.05 -1.82
N PRO A 9 12.18 -19.93 -1.93
CA PRO A 9 12.64 -20.46 -3.20
C PRO A 9 11.70 -21.55 -3.79
N ILE A 10 10.40 -21.34 -3.66
CA ILE A 10 9.36 -22.18 -4.28
C ILE A 10 8.88 -21.43 -5.52
N ARG A 11 9.25 -21.93 -6.69
CA ARG A 11 8.84 -21.36 -7.97
C ARG A 11 7.47 -21.89 -8.36
N THR A 12 6.57 -20.99 -8.72
CA THR A 12 5.24 -21.28 -9.24
C THR A 12 5.03 -20.52 -10.55
N GLU A 13 4.06 -20.90 -11.35
CA GLU A 13 3.70 -20.16 -12.59
C GLU A 13 3.40 -18.68 -12.29
N MET A 14 2.73 -18.39 -11.15
CA MET A 14 2.44 -17.02 -10.71
C MET A 14 3.64 -16.29 -10.08
N SER A 15 4.71 -17.00 -9.73
CA SER A 15 5.86 -16.43 -9.02
C SER A 15 7.16 -17.16 -9.42
N PRO A 16 7.66 -16.92 -10.63
CA PRO A 16 8.85 -17.60 -11.15
C PRO A 16 10.12 -17.30 -10.34
N ASP A 17 10.18 -16.15 -9.68
CA ASP A 17 11.28 -15.72 -8.80
C ASP A 17 11.14 -16.22 -7.34
N GLY A 18 10.17 -17.10 -7.05
CA GLY A 18 9.84 -17.56 -5.70
C GLY A 18 8.77 -16.70 -5.02
N ILE A 19 8.13 -17.27 -3.99
CA ILE A 19 7.00 -16.64 -3.27
C ILE A 19 7.51 -15.47 -2.43
N PRO A 20 7.05 -14.23 -2.68
CA PRO A 20 7.49 -13.05 -1.92
C PRO A 20 6.87 -13.01 -0.53
N VAL A 21 7.68 -12.79 0.50
CA VAL A 21 7.20 -12.45 1.85
C VAL A 21 7.21 -10.93 1.99
N TYR A 22 6.02 -10.35 1.98
CA TYR A 22 5.85 -8.89 2.09
C TYR A 22 6.08 -8.40 3.50
N ALA A 23 6.85 -7.32 3.63
CA ALA A 23 7.21 -6.72 4.91
C ALA A 23 6.00 -6.29 5.74
N TYR A 24 4.96 -5.73 5.11
CA TYR A 24 3.74 -5.32 5.81
C TYR A 24 3.02 -6.52 6.45
N GLY A 25 2.83 -7.61 5.70
CA GLY A 25 2.22 -8.84 6.22
C GLY A 25 3.05 -9.47 7.34
N PHE A 26 4.37 -9.44 7.21
CA PHE A 26 5.28 -9.92 8.25
C PHE A 26 5.18 -9.09 9.54
N MET A 27 5.09 -7.77 9.44
CA MET A 27 4.89 -6.90 10.60
C MET A 27 3.54 -7.13 11.27
N LEU A 28 2.47 -7.38 10.51
CA LEU A 28 1.17 -7.77 11.07
C LEU A 28 1.23 -9.10 11.82
N PHE A 29 2.00 -10.06 11.30
CA PHE A 29 2.22 -11.33 11.99
C PHE A 29 2.97 -11.14 13.32
N ILE A 30 3.99 -10.28 13.34
CA ILE A 30 4.68 -9.91 14.60
C ILE A 30 3.72 -9.22 15.56
N CYS A 31 2.84 -8.31 15.09
CA CYS A 31 1.80 -7.68 15.91
C CYS A 31 0.89 -8.72 16.56
N PHE A 32 0.47 -9.73 15.80
CA PHE A 32 -0.38 -10.80 16.31
C PHE A 32 0.33 -11.61 17.41
N ILE A 33 1.55 -12.07 17.16
CA ILE A 33 2.35 -12.82 18.14
C ILE A 33 2.56 -12.00 19.41
N PHE A 34 2.99 -10.74 19.25
CA PHE A 34 3.22 -9.83 20.38
C PHE A 34 1.93 -9.61 21.18
N GLY A 35 0.81 -9.35 20.53
CA GLY A 35 -0.48 -9.11 21.14
C GLY A 35 -0.94 -10.30 22.00
N VAL A 36 -0.86 -11.51 21.46
CA VAL A 36 -1.20 -12.75 22.19
C VAL A 36 -0.24 -12.97 23.36
N TRP A 37 1.06 -12.89 23.13
CA TRP A 37 2.07 -13.10 24.17
C TRP A 37 1.94 -12.09 25.31
N PHE A 38 1.87 -10.79 24.98
CA PHE A 38 1.82 -9.72 25.97
C PHE A 38 0.53 -9.77 26.78
N THR A 39 -0.63 -9.88 26.11
CA THR A 39 -1.94 -9.96 26.78
C THR A 39 -2.02 -11.16 27.71
N SER A 40 -1.59 -12.36 27.24
CA SER A 40 -1.59 -13.58 28.07
C SER A 40 -0.67 -13.46 29.28
N ARG A 41 0.56 -12.94 29.07
CA ARG A 41 1.53 -12.74 30.16
C ARG A 41 1.00 -11.74 31.17
N ARG A 42 0.42 -10.64 30.71
CA ARG A 42 -0.12 -9.57 31.55
C ARG A 42 -1.35 -10.04 32.34
N ALA A 43 -2.26 -10.77 31.69
CA ALA A 43 -3.40 -11.37 32.37
C ALA A 43 -2.96 -12.27 33.54
N LYS A 44 -1.96 -13.13 33.32
CA LYS A 44 -1.38 -13.99 34.35
C LYS A 44 -0.79 -13.18 35.52
N GLN A 45 -0.02 -12.13 35.23
CA GLN A 45 0.58 -11.25 36.26
C GLN A 45 -0.47 -10.55 37.14
N LEU A 46 -1.63 -10.24 36.57
CA LEU A 46 -2.71 -9.51 37.21
C LEU A 46 -3.76 -10.43 37.84
N GLY A 47 -3.57 -11.76 37.80
CA GLY A 47 -4.53 -12.72 38.35
C GLY A 47 -5.87 -12.76 37.60
N ILE A 48 -5.91 -12.26 36.32
CA ILE A 48 -7.12 -12.31 35.51
C ILE A 48 -7.26 -13.73 34.96
N PRO A 49 -8.43 -14.39 35.08
CA PRO A 49 -8.62 -15.77 34.66
C PRO A 49 -8.75 -15.92 33.12
N LEU A 50 -7.72 -15.49 32.41
CA LEU A 50 -7.61 -15.56 30.98
C LEU A 50 -6.43 -16.45 30.59
N SER A 51 -6.70 -17.65 30.08
CA SER A 51 -5.67 -18.57 29.62
C SER A 51 -5.05 -18.08 28.29
N ARG A 52 -3.83 -18.58 27.99
CA ARG A 52 -3.16 -18.28 26.71
C ARG A 52 -3.99 -18.78 25.52
N GLU A 53 -4.60 -19.95 25.63
CA GLU A 53 -5.46 -20.52 24.59
C GLU A 53 -6.66 -19.61 24.29
N LYS A 54 -7.35 -19.11 25.33
CA LYS A 54 -8.47 -18.18 25.15
C LYS A 54 -8.04 -16.83 24.56
N THR A 55 -6.83 -16.38 24.89
CA THR A 55 -6.26 -15.18 24.25
C THR A 55 -5.98 -15.42 22.78
N GLN A 56 -5.47 -16.61 22.41
CA GLN A 56 -5.26 -16.99 21.00
C GLN A 56 -6.58 -17.10 20.24
N ASP A 57 -7.56 -17.83 20.81
CA ASP A 57 -8.91 -17.96 20.21
C ASP A 57 -9.52 -16.58 19.93
N MET A 58 -9.44 -15.68 20.92
CA MET A 58 -9.92 -14.31 20.77
C MET A 58 -9.18 -13.58 19.65
N ALA A 59 -7.85 -13.64 19.63
CA ALA A 59 -7.05 -12.94 18.63
C ALA A 59 -7.33 -13.45 17.20
N ILE A 60 -7.47 -14.78 17.02
CA ILE A 60 -7.84 -15.38 15.73
C ILE A 60 -9.25 -14.93 15.33
N PHE A 61 -10.22 -14.99 16.27
CA PHE A 61 -11.60 -14.60 16.00
C PHE A 61 -11.70 -13.12 15.58
N LEU A 62 -10.99 -12.23 16.29
CA LEU A 62 -10.94 -10.81 15.95
C LEU A 62 -10.28 -10.57 14.58
N PHE A 63 -9.20 -11.28 14.30
CA PHE A 63 -8.48 -11.16 13.02
C PHE A 63 -9.35 -11.57 11.83
N VAL A 64 -9.99 -12.74 11.92
CA VAL A 64 -10.88 -13.23 10.86
C VAL A 64 -12.08 -12.30 10.67
N ALA A 65 -12.73 -11.89 11.77
CA ALA A 65 -13.88 -11.00 11.70
C ALA A 65 -13.48 -9.59 11.21
N GLY A 66 -12.29 -9.11 11.56
CA GLY A 66 -11.75 -7.85 11.05
C GLY A 66 -11.55 -7.89 9.53
N ILE A 67 -10.93 -8.95 9.01
CA ILE A 67 -10.77 -9.12 7.55
C ILE A 67 -12.12 -9.23 6.87
N ALA A 68 -13.04 -10.04 7.40
CA ALA A 68 -14.38 -10.19 6.84
C ALA A 68 -15.14 -8.86 6.82
N GLY A 69 -15.12 -8.09 7.91
CA GLY A 69 -15.74 -6.78 7.99
C GLY A 69 -15.12 -5.78 7.00
N ALA A 70 -13.79 -5.75 6.88
CA ALA A 70 -13.08 -4.91 5.92
C ALA A 70 -13.48 -5.22 4.47
N ARG A 71 -13.64 -6.51 4.15
CA ARG A 71 -14.06 -6.97 2.82
C ARG A 71 -15.54 -6.67 2.54
N ILE A 72 -16.42 -6.89 3.51
CA ILE A 72 -17.86 -6.60 3.38
C ILE A 72 -18.07 -5.11 3.06
N VAL A 73 -17.43 -4.22 3.83
CA VAL A 73 -17.56 -2.76 3.61
C VAL A 73 -16.99 -2.36 2.25
N TYR A 74 -15.84 -2.93 1.85
CA TYR A 74 -15.27 -2.70 0.52
C TYR A 74 -16.26 -3.10 -0.59
N MET A 75 -16.81 -4.31 -0.52
CA MET A 75 -17.73 -4.82 -1.54
C MET A 75 -19.00 -3.98 -1.63
N TRP A 76 -19.51 -3.53 -0.48
CA TRP A 76 -20.66 -2.65 -0.44
C TRP A 76 -20.37 -1.27 -1.04
N GLN A 77 -19.22 -0.67 -0.68
CA GLN A 77 -18.84 0.67 -1.13
C GLN A 77 -18.51 0.73 -2.63
N PHE A 78 -17.86 -0.30 -3.17
CA PHE A 78 -17.41 -0.34 -4.57
C PHE A 78 -18.29 -1.22 -5.47
N HIS A 79 -19.46 -1.67 -4.99
CA HIS A 79 -20.44 -2.48 -5.73
C HIS A 79 -19.83 -3.76 -6.33
N VAL A 80 -18.85 -4.37 -5.64
CA VAL A 80 -18.20 -5.59 -6.09
C VAL A 80 -19.11 -6.80 -5.87
N PRO A 81 -19.26 -7.71 -6.84
CA PRO A 81 -20.12 -8.90 -6.72
C PRO A 81 -19.74 -9.81 -5.56
N TRP A 82 -20.73 -10.34 -4.82
CA TRP A 82 -20.54 -11.14 -3.61
C TRP A 82 -19.75 -12.44 -3.83
N TYR A 83 -19.75 -13.02 -5.01
CA TYR A 83 -18.97 -14.21 -5.32
C TYR A 83 -17.44 -13.97 -5.25
N LYS A 84 -16.99 -12.70 -5.31
CA LYS A 84 -15.57 -12.30 -5.13
C LYS A 84 -15.17 -12.13 -3.65
N PHE A 85 -16.05 -12.43 -2.70
CA PHE A 85 -15.78 -12.25 -1.26
C PHE A 85 -14.47 -12.95 -0.81
N PHE A 86 -14.27 -14.19 -1.22
CA PHE A 86 -13.11 -14.96 -0.82
C PHE A 86 -11.82 -14.62 -1.58
N ARG A 87 -11.89 -13.83 -2.65
CA ARG A 87 -10.72 -13.43 -3.43
C ARG A 87 -9.98 -12.26 -2.79
N ILE A 88 -9.57 -12.42 -1.53
CA ILE A 88 -8.87 -11.38 -0.75
C ILE A 88 -7.48 -11.04 -1.31
N TRP A 89 -6.89 -11.93 -2.09
CA TRP A 89 -5.60 -11.70 -2.77
C TRP A 89 -5.68 -10.69 -3.92
N GLU A 90 -6.85 -10.38 -4.45
CA GLU A 90 -7.08 -9.31 -5.42
C GLU A 90 -7.03 -7.91 -4.78
N GLY A 91 -6.86 -7.84 -3.45
CA GLY A 91 -6.91 -6.60 -2.69
C GLY A 91 -8.34 -6.20 -2.33
N GLY A 92 -8.56 -4.91 -2.02
CA GLY A 92 -9.87 -4.38 -1.70
C GLY A 92 -10.33 -4.70 -0.28
N ILE A 93 -9.76 -3.95 0.68
CA ILE A 93 -10.14 -3.96 2.10
C ILE A 93 -10.27 -2.51 2.58
N VAL A 94 -11.32 -2.22 3.34
CA VAL A 94 -11.59 -0.90 3.91
C VAL A 94 -11.36 -0.93 5.41
N LEU A 95 -10.50 -0.05 5.90
CA LEU A 95 -10.09 -0.01 7.32
C LEU A 95 -11.27 0.08 8.28
N TYR A 96 -12.24 0.94 7.99
CA TYR A 96 -13.41 1.11 8.86
C TYR A 96 -14.23 -0.17 9.01
N GLY A 97 -14.37 -0.95 7.95
CA GLY A 97 -15.00 -2.26 8.00
C GLY A 97 -14.27 -3.22 8.92
N GLY A 98 -12.93 -3.18 8.90
CA GLY A 98 -12.08 -3.97 9.80
C GLY A 98 -12.25 -3.59 11.27
N ILE A 99 -12.32 -2.29 11.57
CA ILE A 99 -12.55 -1.79 12.92
C ILE A 99 -13.92 -2.21 13.44
N ILE A 100 -14.97 -2.04 12.65
CA ILE A 100 -16.34 -2.43 13.00
C ILE A 100 -16.43 -3.95 13.22
N GLY A 101 -15.90 -4.74 12.27
CA GLY A 101 -15.88 -6.20 12.37
C GLY A 101 -15.13 -6.70 13.60
N GLY A 102 -13.96 -6.14 13.87
CA GLY A 102 -13.16 -6.45 15.06
C GLY A 102 -13.86 -6.06 16.37
N ALA A 103 -14.48 -4.89 16.43
CA ALA A 103 -15.22 -4.43 17.62
C ALA A 103 -16.43 -5.31 17.91
N LEU A 104 -17.22 -5.66 16.89
CA LEU A 104 -18.35 -6.58 17.02
C LEU A 104 -17.88 -7.96 17.49
N ALA A 105 -16.83 -8.49 16.88
CA ALA A 105 -16.24 -9.76 17.28
C ALA A 105 -15.76 -9.74 18.74
N PHE A 106 -15.12 -8.66 19.17
CA PHE A 106 -14.70 -8.49 20.56
C PHE A 106 -15.88 -8.53 21.54
N ILE A 107 -16.96 -7.78 21.24
CA ILE A 107 -18.17 -7.77 22.05
C ILE A 107 -18.82 -9.16 22.10
N LEU A 108 -18.94 -9.84 20.96
CA LEU A 108 -19.49 -11.20 20.89
C LEU A 108 -18.63 -12.20 21.66
N PHE A 109 -17.31 -12.18 21.47
CA PHE A 109 -16.40 -13.09 22.17
C PHE A 109 -16.44 -12.86 23.68
N HIS A 110 -16.47 -11.60 24.11
CA HIS A 110 -16.65 -11.26 25.52
C HIS A 110 -17.99 -11.79 26.04
N ARG A 111 -19.11 -11.54 25.34
CA ARG A 111 -20.47 -11.91 25.78
C ARG A 111 -20.65 -13.42 25.92
N TYR A 112 -20.10 -14.20 24.98
CA TYR A 112 -20.35 -15.65 24.92
C TYR A 112 -19.24 -16.48 25.57
N VAL A 113 -18.00 -15.98 25.62
CA VAL A 113 -16.85 -16.70 26.12
C VAL A 113 -16.32 -16.09 27.42
N LEU A 114 -15.80 -14.86 27.38
CA LEU A 114 -15.03 -14.31 28.50
C LEU A 114 -15.88 -14.04 29.75
N ARG A 115 -17.13 -13.65 29.58
CA ARG A 115 -18.06 -13.42 30.69
C ARG A 115 -18.26 -14.66 31.56
N ARG A 116 -18.20 -15.86 30.99
CA ARG A 116 -18.32 -17.14 31.70
C ARG A 116 -17.15 -17.39 32.66
N PHE A 117 -16.00 -16.76 32.40
CA PHE A 117 -14.81 -16.83 33.24
C PHE A 117 -14.71 -15.67 34.22
N GLY A 118 -15.75 -14.83 34.37
CA GLY A 118 -15.75 -13.70 35.29
C GLY A 118 -14.91 -12.51 34.80
N VAL A 119 -14.42 -12.50 33.54
CA VAL A 119 -13.63 -11.39 33.00
C VAL A 119 -14.57 -10.29 32.53
N THR A 120 -14.40 -9.07 33.05
CA THR A 120 -15.22 -7.93 32.67
C THR A 120 -14.73 -7.29 31.36
N LEU A 121 -15.63 -6.59 30.66
CA LEU A 121 -15.30 -5.85 29.43
C LEU A 121 -14.18 -4.81 29.70
N TRP A 122 -14.27 -4.13 30.84
CA TRP A 122 -13.34 -3.08 31.23
C TRP A 122 -11.94 -3.61 31.56
N GLN A 123 -11.86 -4.78 32.21
CA GLN A 123 -10.58 -5.46 32.43
C GLN A 123 -9.93 -5.85 31.12
N MET A 124 -10.73 -6.32 30.16
CA MET A 124 -10.21 -6.63 28.82
C MET A 124 -9.76 -5.40 28.07
N GLY A 125 -10.49 -4.29 28.16
CA GLY A 125 -10.07 -3.00 27.59
C GLY A 125 -8.71 -2.56 28.15
N ASP A 126 -8.52 -2.61 29.46
CA ASP A 126 -7.26 -2.25 30.12
C ASP A 126 -6.09 -3.16 29.72
N LEU A 127 -6.35 -4.45 29.48
CA LEU A 127 -5.35 -5.39 28.97
C LEU A 127 -5.03 -5.16 27.49
N ALA A 128 -6.05 -4.84 26.69
CA ALA A 128 -5.91 -4.66 25.26
C ALA A 128 -5.21 -3.33 24.89
N ALA A 129 -5.42 -2.26 25.67
CA ALA A 129 -4.92 -0.93 25.36
C ALA A 129 -3.40 -0.88 25.10
N PRO A 130 -2.51 -1.42 25.96
CA PRO A 130 -1.08 -1.44 25.66
C PRO A 130 -0.75 -2.31 24.44
N SER A 131 -1.43 -3.46 24.28
CA SER A 131 -1.22 -4.34 23.12
C SER A 131 -1.57 -3.65 21.81
N LEU A 132 -2.64 -2.86 21.79
CA LEU A 132 -3.06 -2.08 20.63
C LEU A 132 -2.07 -0.96 20.32
N ALA A 133 -1.59 -0.23 21.34
CA ALA A 133 -0.56 0.80 21.13
C ALA A 133 0.68 0.24 20.48
N MET A 134 1.22 -0.87 20.98
CA MET A 134 2.38 -1.54 20.38
C MET A 134 2.05 -2.13 19.00
N GLY A 135 0.86 -2.69 18.81
CA GLY A 135 0.39 -3.19 17.52
C GLY A 135 0.35 -2.10 16.45
N ILE A 136 -0.13 -0.90 16.79
CA ILE A 136 -0.12 0.26 15.89
C ILE A 136 1.33 0.66 15.58
N ALA A 137 2.22 0.75 16.58
CA ALA A 137 3.63 1.07 16.38
C ALA A 137 4.29 0.14 15.35
N LEU A 138 4.15 -1.18 15.53
CA LEU A 138 4.68 -2.19 14.63
C LEU A 138 4.02 -2.14 13.25
N GLY A 139 2.71 -1.89 13.19
CA GLY A 139 1.97 -1.72 11.93
C GLY A 139 2.47 -0.52 11.12
N ARG A 140 2.84 0.59 11.79
CA ARG A 140 3.42 1.78 11.15
C ARG A 140 4.84 1.54 10.61
N ILE A 141 5.63 0.69 11.26
CA ILE A 141 6.88 0.20 10.67
C ILE A 141 6.59 -0.59 9.39
N GLY A 142 5.54 -1.41 9.38
CA GLY A 142 5.06 -2.09 8.17
C GLY A 142 4.68 -1.11 7.04
N CYS A 143 3.97 -0.02 7.37
CA CYS A 143 3.64 1.05 6.41
C CYS A 143 4.90 1.73 5.86
N LEU A 144 5.90 2.01 6.71
CA LEU A 144 7.18 2.58 6.30
C LEU A 144 7.91 1.67 5.31
N LEU A 145 8.01 0.38 5.62
CA LEU A 145 8.64 -0.61 4.74
C LEU A 145 7.91 -0.78 3.41
N ASN A 146 6.59 -0.67 3.42
CA ASN A 146 5.77 -0.72 2.21
C ASN A 146 5.78 0.59 1.39
N GLY A 147 6.14 1.72 2.00
CA GLY A 147 6.16 3.03 1.35
C GLY A 147 4.80 3.70 1.22
N CYS A 148 3.92 3.52 2.19
CA CYS A 148 2.59 4.14 2.24
C CYS A 148 2.40 4.96 3.52
N CYS A 149 1.35 5.78 3.56
CA CYS A 149 0.96 6.58 4.73
C CYS A 149 1.99 7.64 5.16
N TRP A 150 2.66 8.25 4.21
CA TRP A 150 3.57 9.40 4.39
C TRP A 150 2.79 10.69 4.70
N GLY A 151 3.53 11.73 5.03
CA GLY A 151 3.01 13.08 5.18
C GLY A 151 3.25 13.98 3.96
N ASN A 152 3.04 15.26 4.13
CA ASN A 152 3.30 16.29 3.11
C ASN A 152 4.79 16.31 2.71
N VAL A 153 5.08 17.04 1.64
CA VAL A 153 6.45 17.38 1.24
C VAL A 153 7.13 18.10 2.42
N ALA A 154 8.29 17.57 2.81
CA ALA A 154 9.04 18.11 3.93
C ALA A 154 9.83 19.35 3.51
N ASN A 155 9.92 20.33 4.40
CA ASN A 155 10.82 21.45 4.22
C ASN A 155 12.28 21.01 4.40
N GLU A 156 13.24 21.75 3.83
CA GLU A 156 14.67 21.44 3.89
C GLU A 156 15.21 21.28 5.32
N SER A 157 14.61 21.97 6.30
CA SER A 157 15.00 21.90 7.72
C SER A 157 14.41 20.71 8.49
N CYS A 158 13.50 19.95 7.88
CA CYS A 158 12.81 18.84 8.53
C CYS A 158 13.39 17.48 8.12
N PRO A 159 13.36 16.48 9.02
CA PRO A 159 13.67 15.11 8.62
C PRO A 159 12.73 14.65 7.52
N ALA A 160 13.29 14.18 6.41
CA ALA A 160 12.56 13.72 5.25
C ALA A 160 12.94 12.29 4.86
N ILE A 161 12.01 11.58 4.24
CA ILE A 161 12.28 10.28 3.63
C ILE A 161 11.97 10.35 2.14
N GLU A 162 12.93 9.96 1.33
CA GLU A 162 12.80 9.78 -0.11
C GLU A 162 12.40 8.33 -0.41
N PHE A 163 11.20 8.16 -0.93
CA PHE A 163 10.71 6.83 -1.30
C PHE A 163 11.14 6.44 -2.72
N PRO A 164 11.49 5.17 -2.98
CA PRO A 164 11.74 4.72 -4.34
C PRO A 164 10.45 4.80 -5.17
N LEU A 165 10.49 5.52 -6.29
CA LEU A 165 9.29 5.83 -7.07
C LEU A 165 8.75 4.66 -7.89
N LEU A 166 9.58 3.71 -8.29
CA LEU A 166 9.13 2.61 -9.17
C LEU A 166 8.09 1.70 -8.52
N THR A 167 8.18 1.50 -7.21
CA THR A 167 7.33 0.51 -6.51
C THR A 167 6.55 1.08 -5.33
N ALA A 168 6.92 2.25 -4.82
CA ALA A 168 6.28 2.82 -3.65
C ALA A 168 4.97 3.52 -4.03
N PRO A 169 3.91 3.36 -3.23
CA PRO A 169 2.65 4.10 -3.42
C PRO A 169 2.80 5.62 -3.44
N ALA A 170 3.94 6.17 -2.95
CA ALA A 170 4.27 7.59 -3.04
C ALA A 170 4.30 8.12 -4.48
N ARG A 171 4.56 7.26 -5.47
CA ARG A 171 4.52 7.62 -6.87
C ARG A 171 3.14 8.15 -7.30
N GLU A 172 2.06 7.50 -6.88
CA GLU A 172 0.69 7.90 -7.20
C GLU A 172 0.43 9.37 -6.79
N MET A 173 0.89 9.77 -5.60
CA MET A 173 0.76 11.15 -5.16
C MET A 173 1.71 12.10 -5.91
N LEU A 174 3.02 11.79 -5.88
CA LEU A 174 4.05 12.72 -6.34
C LEU A 174 4.06 12.91 -7.86
N VAL A 175 3.70 11.88 -8.61
CA VAL A 175 3.76 11.87 -10.08
C VAL A 175 2.37 12.00 -10.70
N GLU A 176 1.43 11.15 -10.27
CA GLU A 176 0.15 11.01 -10.97
C GLU A 176 -0.88 12.05 -10.51
N ARG A 177 -0.96 12.32 -9.20
CA ARG A 177 -1.92 13.27 -8.63
C ARG A 177 -1.41 14.71 -8.67
N ASP A 178 -0.22 14.95 -8.14
CA ASP A 178 0.29 16.29 -7.89
C ASP A 178 1.30 16.78 -8.96
N GLY A 179 1.81 15.88 -9.81
CA GLY A 179 2.71 16.23 -10.91
C GLY A 179 4.02 16.91 -10.47
N LEU A 180 4.49 16.65 -9.24
CA LEU A 180 5.65 17.32 -8.66
C LEU A 180 6.98 16.88 -9.26
N GLN A 181 7.01 15.68 -9.84
CA GLN A 181 8.19 15.09 -10.49
C GLN A 181 7.79 13.99 -11.47
N THR A 182 8.74 13.50 -12.26
CA THR A 182 8.54 12.35 -13.15
C THR A 182 8.77 11.02 -12.43
N ALA A 183 8.23 9.92 -12.95
CA ALA A 183 8.30 8.60 -12.33
C ALA A 183 9.73 8.02 -12.24
N ALA A 184 10.60 8.42 -13.16
CA ALA A 184 11.95 7.86 -13.28
C ALA A 184 13.07 8.91 -13.28
N GLY A 185 12.75 10.19 -13.06
CA GLY A 185 13.69 11.32 -13.10
C GLY A 185 13.93 11.84 -14.52
N PHE A 186 13.09 11.46 -15.47
CA PHE A 186 13.14 11.95 -16.85
C PHE A 186 11.76 11.87 -17.52
N SER A 187 11.58 12.65 -18.58
CA SER A 187 10.44 12.53 -19.49
C SER A 187 10.91 12.11 -20.88
N SER A 188 10.09 11.31 -21.56
CA SER A 188 10.35 10.83 -22.91
C SER A 188 9.12 10.95 -23.78
N THR A 189 9.33 11.17 -25.07
CA THR A 189 8.27 11.16 -26.07
C THR A 189 8.77 10.44 -27.32
N ARG A 190 7.83 9.93 -28.13
CA ARG A 190 8.16 9.39 -29.43
C ARG A 190 8.59 10.52 -30.38
N ASP A 191 9.63 10.27 -31.17
CA ASP A 191 10.01 11.14 -32.26
C ASP A 191 8.97 11.01 -33.39
N LEU A 192 8.11 11.99 -33.52
CA LEU A 192 7.08 12.02 -34.59
C LEU A 192 7.62 12.43 -35.95
N THR A 193 8.88 12.89 -36.04
CA THR A 193 9.51 13.22 -37.30
C THR A 193 10.00 11.98 -38.04
N ASN A 194 10.30 10.92 -37.31
CA ASN A 194 10.65 9.61 -37.84
C ASN A 194 9.62 8.54 -37.46
N LEU A 195 8.57 8.40 -38.24
CA LEU A 195 7.49 7.45 -38.00
C LEU A 195 7.94 5.98 -38.05
N ALA A 196 9.06 5.68 -38.66
CA ALA A 196 9.62 4.33 -38.70
C ALA A 196 10.35 3.97 -37.40
N ASP A 197 10.87 4.91 -36.67
CA ASP A 197 11.53 4.67 -35.39
C ASP A 197 10.51 4.63 -34.24
N VAL A 198 10.31 3.46 -33.67
CA VAL A 198 9.35 3.24 -32.55
C VAL A 198 9.95 3.57 -31.19
N ARG A 199 11.24 3.87 -31.13
CA ARG A 199 11.94 4.19 -29.88
C ARG A 199 11.57 5.58 -29.39
N THR A 200 11.57 5.75 -28.07
CA THR A 200 11.30 7.03 -27.45
C THR A 200 12.56 7.83 -27.23
N VAL A 201 12.46 9.14 -27.41
CA VAL A 201 13.55 10.10 -27.21
C VAL A 201 13.39 10.71 -25.81
N ILE A 202 14.48 10.81 -25.07
CA ILE A 202 14.52 11.49 -23.79
C ILE A 202 14.48 13.01 -24.03
N ASN A 203 13.41 13.65 -23.58
CA ASN A 203 13.22 15.10 -23.81
C ASN A 203 13.87 15.92 -22.71
N ARG A 204 13.70 15.47 -21.47
CA ARG A 204 14.17 16.18 -20.28
C ARG A 204 14.63 15.19 -19.23
N VAL A 205 15.75 15.49 -18.61
CA VAL A 205 16.25 14.81 -17.42
C VAL A 205 16.16 15.80 -16.26
N GLU A 206 15.62 15.36 -15.14
CA GLU A 206 15.46 16.21 -13.95
C GLU A 206 16.84 16.46 -13.31
N PRO A 207 17.21 17.72 -13.03
CA PRO A 207 18.48 18.05 -12.38
C PRO A 207 18.59 17.39 -11.00
N GLY A 208 19.74 16.82 -10.69
CA GLY A 208 20.00 16.12 -9.43
C GLY A 208 19.36 14.73 -9.34
N SER A 209 18.59 14.30 -10.35
CA SER A 209 17.95 13.00 -10.35
C SER A 209 18.95 11.83 -10.44
N ALA A 210 18.53 10.65 -9.98
CA ALA A 210 19.30 9.43 -10.14
C ALA A 210 19.55 9.06 -11.62
N ALA A 211 18.64 9.47 -12.52
CA ALA A 211 18.79 9.30 -13.96
C ALA A 211 19.92 10.17 -14.53
N GLU A 212 20.02 11.45 -14.11
CA GLU A 212 21.11 12.34 -14.48
C GLU A 212 22.45 11.80 -13.96
N GLN A 213 22.51 11.36 -12.70
CA GLN A 213 23.72 10.77 -12.11
C GLN A 213 24.15 9.48 -12.81
N ALA A 214 23.21 8.71 -13.36
CA ALA A 214 23.48 7.55 -14.20
C ALA A 214 24.00 7.93 -15.60
N GLY A 215 24.02 9.21 -15.96
CA GLY A 215 24.54 9.71 -17.24
C GLY A 215 23.52 9.76 -18.37
N LEU A 216 22.22 9.69 -18.08
CA LEU A 216 21.14 9.89 -19.05
C LEU A 216 21.14 11.36 -19.51
N LYS A 217 20.94 11.60 -20.82
CA LYS A 217 20.95 12.93 -21.42
C LYS A 217 19.71 13.16 -22.30
N PRO A 218 19.25 14.40 -22.39
CA PRO A 218 18.27 14.76 -23.42
C PRO A 218 18.80 14.43 -24.82
N GLY A 219 17.94 13.90 -25.68
CA GLY A 219 18.28 13.41 -27.01
C GLY A 219 18.64 11.93 -27.11
N ASP A 220 18.93 11.27 -26.00
CA ASP A 220 19.12 9.82 -25.97
C ASP A 220 17.86 9.08 -26.44
N LYS A 221 18.02 8.01 -27.24
CA LYS A 221 16.92 7.15 -27.64
C LYS A 221 16.90 5.88 -26.81
N LEU A 222 15.84 5.64 -26.06
CA LEU A 222 15.71 4.47 -25.19
C LEU A 222 15.51 3.21 -26.03
N THR A 223 16.48 2.29 -26.02
CA THR A 223 16.46 1.04 -26.79
C THR A 223 15.94 -0.14 -25.98
N ARG A 224 16.38 -0.28 -24.75
CA ARG A 224 15.97 -1.36 -23.84
C ARG A 224 16.15 -0.94 -22.39
N PHE A 225 15.42 -1.60 -21.51
CA PHE A 225 15.54 -1.42 -20.07
C PHE A 225 15.60 -2.77 -19.37
N ARG A 226 16.19 -2.80 -18.20
CA ARG A 226 16.41 -4.03 -17.44
C ARG A 226 15.73 -3.95 -16.07
N ILE A 227 14.97 -5.01 -15.77
CA ILE A 227 14.35 -5.25 -14.48
C ILE A 227 14.89 -6.58 -13.96
N ALA A 228 15.52 -6.58 -12.78
CA ALA A 228 16.26 -7.74 -12.30
C ALA A 228 17.34 -8.17 -13.29
N ASP A 229 17.26 -9.40 -13.82
CA ASP A 229 18.28 -9.97 -14.69
C ASP A 229 17.87 -9.97 -16.18
N ALA A 230 16.66 -9.52 -16.50
CA ALA A 230 16.12 -9.57 -17.84
C ALA A 230 16.14 -8.20 -18.52
N TRP A 231 16.75 -8.13 -19.73
CA TRP A 231 16.63 -6.99 -20.62
C TRP A 231 15.31 -7.07 -21.39
N ILE A 232 14.56 -6.00 -21.39
CA ILE A 232 13.28 -5.84 -22.08
C ILE A 232 13.48 -4.79 -23.18
N PRO A 233 13.25 -5.13 -24.46
CA PRO A 233 13.32 -4.14 -25.53
C PRO A 233 12.28 -3.05 -25.33
N ASN A 234 12.66 -1.79 -25.48
CA ASN A 234 11.72 -0.69 -25.50
C ASN A 234 11.09 -0.57 -26.89
N GLY A 235 9.82 -0.85 -26.96
CA GLY A 235 9.04 -0.78 -28.17
C GLY A 235 7.79 0.05 -27.99
N GLN A 236 7.05 0.23 -29.06
CA GLN A 236 5.76 0.90 -29.02
C GLN A 236 4.66 -0.09 -28.62
N VAL A 237 3.85 0.30 -27.65
CA VAL A 237 2.69 -0.46 -27.23
C VAL A 237 1.45 0.09 -27.93
N LEU A 238 0.76 -0.77 -28.66
CA LEU A 238 -0.52 -0.50 -29.30
C LEU A 238 -1.60 -1.27 -28.55
N MET A 239 -2.62 -0.57 -28.06
CA MET A 239 -3.84 -1.20 -27.54
C MET A 239 -4.95 -1.11 -28.57
N VAL A 240 -5.57 -2.24 -28.84
CA VAL A 240 -6.72 -2.36 -29.74
C VAL A 240 -7.87 -2.98 -28.98
N THR A 241 -9.01 -2.30 -28.96
CA THR A 241 -10.24 -2.80 -28.34
C THR A 241 -11.26 -3.15 -29.40
N GLY A 242 -11.96 -4.25 -29.24
CA GLY A 242 -12.98 -4.72 -30.18
C GLY A 242 -13.85 -5.82 -29.59
N THR A 243 -14.72 -6.41 -30.41
CA THR A 243 -15.48 -7.58 -29.98
C THR A 243 -14.54 -8.78 -29.77
N PRO A 244 -14.87 -9.76 -28.92
CA PRO A 244 -14.02 -10.92 -28.68
C PRO A 244 -13.64 -11.69 -29.97
N SER A 245 -14.53 -11.75 -30.97
CA SER A 245 -14.26 -12.38 -32.26
C SER A 245 -13.27 -11.61 -33.11
N ASP A 246 -13.39 -10.27 -33.12
CA ASP A 246 -12.47 -9.40 -33.86
C ASP A 246 -11.07 -9.46 -33.26
N VAL A 247 -11.02 -9.48 -31.92
CA VAL A 247 -9.80 -9.55 -31.12
C VAL A 247 -9.02 -10.85 -31.41
N LEU A 248 -9.68 -12.01 -31.43
CA LEU A 248 -9.05 -13.30 -31.75
C LEU A 248 -8.48 -13.34 -33.17
N THR A 249 -9.23 -12.81 -34.14
CA THR A 249 -8.78 -12.74 -35.55
C THR A 249 -7.58 -11.82 -35.71
N LEU A 250 -7.55 -10.71 -34.94
CA LEU A 250 -6.47 -9.75 -34.97
C LEU A 250 -5.22 -10.30 -34.26
N GLU A 251 -5.39 -11.04 -33.17
CA GLU A 251 -4.30 -11.66 -32.43
C GLU A 251 -3.45 -12.57 -33.33
N GLU A 252 -4.09 -13.45 -34.10
CA GLU A 252 -3.41 -14.35 -35.00
C GLU A 252 -2.57 -13.58 -36.04
N LYS A 253 -3.13 -12.51 -36.58
CA LYS A 253 -2.41 -11.67 -37.63
C LYS A 253 -1.29 -10.83 -36.99
N LEU A 254 -1.40 -10.42 -35.77
CA LEU A 254 -0.42 -9.55 -35.10
C LEU A 254 0.75 -10.33 -34.49
N ARG A 255 0.61 -11.63 -34.26
CA ARG A 255 1.70 -12.48 -33.73
C ARG A 255 2.94 -12.49 -34.64
N GLU A 256 2.78 -12.27 -35.93
CA GLU A 256 3.89 -12.18 -36.87
C GLU A 256 4.76 -10.92 -36.67
N PHE A 257 4.21 -9.89 -36.03
CA PHE A 257 4.85 -8.57 -35.94
C PHE A 257 5.46 -8.26 -34.56
N GLY A 258 5.06 -8.96 -33.52
CA GLY A 258 5.56 -8.68 -32.17
C GLY A 258 4.93 -9.54 -31.09
N THR A 259 5.20 -9.21 -29.82
CA THR A 259 4.59 -9.88 -28.68
C THR A 259 3.15 -9.40 -28.52
N VAL A 260 2.21 -10.32 -28.57
CA VAL A 260 0.78 -10.03 -28.42
C VAL A 260 0.32 -10.56 -27.06
N THR A 261 -0.38 -9.72 -26.29
CA THR A 261 -0.98 -10.11 -25.00
C THR A 261 -2.46 -9.74 -25.06
N THR A 262 -3.32 -10.72 -24.88
CA THR A 262 -4.78 -10.52 -24.79
C THR A 262 -5.12 -10.10 -23.36
N ILE A 263 -5.94 -9.06 -23.23
CA ILE A 263 -6.44 -8.58 -21.92
C ILE A 263 -7.94 -8.86 -21.91
N ASP A 264 -8.34 -9.79 -21.07
CA ASP A 264 -9.75 -10.10 -20.84
C ASP A 264 -10.36 -9.02 -19.95
N GLN A 265 -11.28 -8.23 -20.48
CA GLN A 265 -12.06 -7.27 -19.71
C GLN A 265 -13.31 -7.96 -19.17
N GLU A 266 -13.22 -8.51 -17.96
CA GLU A 266 -14.30 -9.28 -17.28
C GLU A 266 -15.64 -8.52 -17.11
N GLN A 267 -15.76 -7.25 -17.49
CA GLN A 267 -16.95 -6.42 -17.23
C GLN A 267 -17.59 -5.78 -18.48
N SER A 268 -17.04 -6.03 -19.67
CA SER A 268 -17.62 -5.50 -20.90
C SER A 268 -17.64 -6.57 -21.98
N ASP A 269 -18.62 -6.51 -22.91
CA ASP A 269 -18.63 -7.31 -24.14
C ASP A 269 -17.45 -6.97 -25.09
N GLN A 270 -16.44 -6.29 -24.60
CA GLN A 270 -15.26 -5.87 -25.34
C GLN A 270 -14.02 -6.59 -24.80
N ALA A 271 -13.22 -7.09 -25.71
CA ALA A 271 -11.89 -7.61 -25.44
C ALA A 271 -10.83 -6.60 -25.92
N ALA A 272 -9.67 -6.59 -25.26
CA ALA A 272 -8.56 -5.75 -25.63
C ALA A 272 -7.31 -6.59 -25.95
N ILE A 273 -6.57 -6.20 -26.99
CA ILE A 273 -5.26 -6.75 -27.31
C ILE A 273 -4.21 -5.68 -27.11
N LYS A 274 -3.13 -6.06 -26.46
CA LYS A 274 -1.91 -5.27 -26.30
C LYS A 274 -0.83 -5.87 -27.20
N VAL A 275 -0.33 -5.08 -28.13
CA VAL A 275 0.75 -5.47 -29.04
C VAL A 275 1.98 -4.62 -28.75
N THR A 276 3.12 -5.25 -28.48
CA THR A 276 4.39 -4.56 -28.30
C THR A 276 5.23 -4.70 -29.57
N ILE A 277 5.46 -3.60 -30.23
CA ILE A 277 6.23 -3.50 -31.50
C ILE A 277 7.64 -3.08 -31.14
N THR A 278 8.60 -3.97 -31.30
CA THR A 278 10.02 -3.70 -31.00
C THR A 278 10.85 -3.45 -32.26
N ASP A 279 10.36 -3.90 -33.44
CA ASP A 279 11.03 -3.71 -34.70
C ASP A 279 10.45 -2.48 -35.45
N PRO A 280 11.24 -1.43 -35.65
CA PRO A 280 10.80 -0.21 -36.34
C PRO A 280 10.20 -0.48 -37.74
N ASN A 281 10.74 -1.45 -38.45
CA ASN A 281 10.31 -1.76 -39.81
C ASN A 281 8.92 -2.37 -39.89
N LYS A 282 8.44 -2.94 -38.77
CA LYS A 282 7.11 -3.57 -38.69
C LYS A 282 6.02 -2.62 -38.21
N ALA A 283 6.37 -1.45 -37.67
CA ALA A 283 5.42 -0.51 -37.11
C ALA A 283 4.33 -0.04 -38.09
N ALA A 284 4.74 0.25 -39.34
CA ALA A 284 3.79 0.67 -40.36
C ALA A 284 2.82 -0.46 -40.78
N ALA A 285 3.32 -1.70 -40.84
CA ALA A 285 2.50 -2.88 -41.17
C ALA A 285 1.49 -3.19 -40.06
N VAL A 286 1.90 -3.11 -38.78
CA VAL A 286 1.02 -3.27 -37.63
C VAL A 286 -0.05 -2.18 -37.63
N ALA A 287 0.33 -0.93 -37.86
CA ALA A 287 -0.61 0.18 -37.94
C ALA A 287 -1.65 0.01 -39.06
N ALA A 288 -1.23 -0.53 -40.20
CA ALA A 288 -2.12 -0.82 -41.33
C ALA A 288 -3.10 -1.97 -41.02
N VAL A 289 -2.64 -3.03 -40.36
CA VAL A 289 -3.48 -4.16 -39.94
C VAL A 289 -4.45 -3.71 -38.84
N ALA A 290 -3.95 -3.00 -37.80
CA ALA A 290 -4.76 -2.50 -36.70
C ALA A 290 -5.72 -1.37 -37.14
N GLY A 291 -5.40 -0.63 -38.17
CA GLY A 291 -6.22 0.49 -38.67
C GLY A 291 -7.58 0.11 -39.25
N ARG A 292 -7.82 -1.16 -39.50
CA ARG A 292 -9.11 -1.70 -39.95
C ARG A 292 -10.04 -2.08 -38.79
N PHE A 293 -9.52 -2.17 -37.58
CA PHE A 293 -10.22 -2.54 -36.35
C PHE A 293 -10.20 -1.35 -35.40
N LEU A 294 -11.34 -0.87 -35.06
CA LEU A 294 -11.60 0.41 -34.42
C LEU A 294 -11.18 0.53 -32.95
N ASN A 295 -10.91 1.74 -32.56
CA ASN A 295 -10.51 2.35 -31.31
C ASN A 295 -9.04 2.15 -30.95
N ARG A 296 -8.24 3.08 -31.46
CA ARG A 296 -6.83 3.25 -31.11
C ARG A 296 -6.75 4.15 -29.87
N GLU A 297 -6.37 3.60 -28.73
CA GLU A 297 -5.86 4.43 -27.66
C GLU A 297 -4.33 4.37 -27.64
N ILE A 298 -3.80 5.56 -27.67
CA ILE A 298 -2.50 6.10 -27.27
C ILE A 298 -1.36 5.09 -27.18
N GLN A 299 -0.47 5.27 -28.10
CA GLN A 299 0.85 4.65 -28.21
C GLN A 299 1.74 5.09 -27.04
N ARG A 300 1.83 4.26 -26.00
CA ARG A 300 2.85 4.37 -24.97
C ARG A 300 4.04 3.50 -25.36
N ASP A 301 5.24 3.85 -24.91
CA ASP A 301 6.36 2.94 -25.00
C ASP A 301 6.29 1.84 -23.92
N SER A 302 7.02 0.73 -24.13
CA SER A 302 7.03 -0.41 -23.21
C SER A 302 7.53 -0.02 -21.82
N PHE A 303 8.44 0.92 -21.73
CA PHE A 303 8.96 1.40 -20.45
C PHE A 303 7.90 2.17 -19.67
N THR A 304 7.21 3.11 -20.32
CA THR A 304 6.11 3.87 -19.68
C THR A 304 4.96 2.95 -19.26
N GLU A 305 4.64 1.96 -20.07
CA GLU A 305 3.62 0.96 -19.72
C GLU A 305 4.06 0.10 -18.54
N MET A 306 5.33 -0.31 -18.51
CA MET A 306 5.90 -1.09 -17.42
C MET A 306 5.92 -0.31 -16.09
N LEU A 307 6.08 1.02 -16.13
CA LEU A 307 6.01 1.85 -14.93
C LEU A 307 4.69 1.68 -14.18
N ASN A 308 3.58 1.42 -14.88
CA ASN A 308 2.27 1.20 -14.25
C ASN A 308 2.13 -0.17 -13.58
N SER A 309 2.90 -1.15 -14.03
CA SER A 309 2.89 -2.53 -13.53
C SER A 309 4.24 -2.98 -12.95
N TRP A 310 5.06 -2.04 -12.47
CA TRP A 310 6.41 -2.33 -12.00
C TRP A 310 6.40 -3.37 -10.88
N PRO A 311 7.25 -4.42 -10.96
CA PRO A 311 7.23 -5.50 -9.99
C PRO A 311 7.58 -5.03 -8.58
N ARG A 312 6.73 -5.34 -7.60
CA ARG A 312 6.93 -4.97 -6.20
C ARG A 312 8.27 -5.46 -5.66
N GLY A 313 8.97 -4.57 -4.95
CA GLY A 313 10.27 -4.86 -4.35
C GLY A 313 11.45 -4.73 -5.32
N ARG A 314 11.22 -4.37 -6.57
CA ARG A 314 12.26 -4.04 -7.54
C ARG A 314 12.35 -2.52 -7.67
N ASN A 315 13.32 -1.91 -7.00
CA ASN A 315 13.42 -0.44 -6.90
C ASN A 315 14.40 0.18 -7.90
N SER A 316 15.18 -0.62 -8.61
CA SER A 316 16.19 -0.16 -9.54
C SER A 316 15.83 -0.50 -10.99
N VAL A 317 16.28 0.34 -11.90
CA VAL A 317 16.20 0.19 -13.34
C VAL A 317 17.58 0.42 -13.94
N GLN A 318 17.88 -0.32 -15.00
CA GLN A 318 19.04 -0.06 -15.84
C GLN A 318 18.52 0.24 -17.25
N LEU A 319 19.06 1.27 -17.89
CA LEU A 319 18.67 1.68 -19.23
C LEU A 319 19.80 1.45 -20.21
N ALA A 320 19.46 1.06 -21.43
CA ALA A 320 20.34 1.14 -22.58
C ALA A 320 19.75 2.17 -23.54
N VAL A 321 20.58 3.06 -24.03
CA VAL A 321 20.20 4.17 -24.88
C VAL A 321 21.11 4.23 -26.11
N GLU A 322 20.57 4.67 -27.22
CA GLU A 322 21.37 5.04 -28.37
C GLU A 322 21.67 6.52 -28.34
N ARG A 323 22.95 6.85 -28.45
CA ARG A 323 23.50 8.20 -28.50
C ARG A 323 24.49 8.27 -29.66
N ASP A 324 24.29 9.18 -30.57
CA ASP A 324 25.14 9.36 -31.76
C ASP A 324 25.32 8.06 -32.58
N GLY A 325 24.28 7.24 -32.66
CA GLY A 325 24.30 5.96 -33.40
C GLY A 325 24.98 4.80 -32.64
N VAL A 326 25.41 4.99 -31.40
CA VAL A 326 26.02 3.96 -30.55
C VAL A 326 25.14 3.60 -29.39
N GLU A 327 24.90 2.32 -29.16
CA GLU A 327 24.17 1.86 -27.96
C GLU A 327 25.08 1.88 -26.75
N ILE A 328 24.61 2.53 -25.71
CA ILE A 328 25.32 2.70 -24.43
C ILE A 328 24.45 2.13 -23.31
N GLU A 329 25.00 1.21 -22.52
CA GLU A 329 24.36 0.74 -21.29
C GLU A 329 24.74 1.67 -20.12
N LEU A 330 23.74 2.29 -19.52
CA LEU A 330 23.92 3.16 -18.36
C LEU A 330 24.02 2.33 -17.07
N PRO A 331 24.64 2.85 -16.00
CA PRO A 331 24.59 2.23 -14.68
C PRO A 331 23.16 2.07 -14.18
N ALA A 332 22.89 1.02 -13.43
CA ALA A 332 21.60 0.86 -12.77
C ALA A 332 21.39 1.95 -11.72
N PHE A 333 20.21 2.52 -11.66
CA PHE A 333 19.85 3.56 -10.70
C PHE A 333 18.47 3.32 -10.06
N THR A 334 18.24 3.96 -8.92
CA THR A 334 16.96 3.89 -8.19
C THR A 334 16.33 5.28 -8.20
N PRO A 335 15.26 5.50 -8.98
CA PRO A 335 14.52 6.76 -8.93
C PRO A 335 13.94 6.98 -7.54
N ARG A 336 14.18 8.16 -6.96
CA ARG A 336 13.70 8.54 -5.63
C ARG A 336 12.77 9.72 -5.72
N GLY A 337 11.77 9.73 -4.84
CA GLY A 337 10.84 10.83 -4.67
C GLY A 337 11.48 11.99 -3.91
N ILE A 338 10.87 13.17 -4.05
CA ILE A 338 11.16 14.29 -3.16
C ILE A 338 10.89 13.88 -1.70
N GLY A 339 11.58 14.52 -0.77
CA GLY A 339 11.50 14.22 0.65
C GLY A 339 10.11 14.45 1.23
N LEU A 340 9.55 13.44 1.90
CA LEU A 340 8.25 13.49 2.55
C LEU A 340 8.39 13.35 4.06
N HIS A 341 7.49 13.96 4.83
CA HIS A 341 7.43 13.78 6.27
C HIS A 341 7.20 12.30 6.63
N PRO A 342 8.08 11.68 7.44
CA PRO A 342 7.95 10.27 7.84
C PRO A 342 6.92 10.09 8.96
N THR A 343 5.66 10.39 8.69
CA THR A 343 4.57 10.31 9.68
C THR A 343 4.42 8.91 10.27
N GLN A 344 4.86 7.87 9.56
CA GLN A 344 4.92 6.50 10.07
C GLN A 344 5.89 6.36 11.25
N ILE A 345 7.06 6.99 11.15
CA ILE A 345 8.06 6.98 12.24
C ILE A 345 7.54 7.78 13.43
N TYR A 346 6.97 8.96 13.19
CA TYR A 346 6.40 9.80 14.25
C TYR A 346 5.31 9.03 15.02
N GLU A 347 4.42 8.37 14.30
CA GLU A 347 3.36 7.57 14.92
C GLU A 347 3.92 6.33 15.65
N SER A 348 4.92 5.64 15.08
CA SER A 348 5.56 4.50 15.75
C SER A 348 6.19 4.88 17.09
N ILE A 349 6.96 5.98 17.11
CA ILE A 349 7.60 6.48 18.33
C ILE A 349 6.54 6.86 19.37
N SER A 350 5.54 7.64 18.96
CA SER A 350 4.46 8.06 19.86
C SER A 350 3.69 6.89 20.44
N MET A 351 3.42 5.86 19.63
CA MET A 351 2.71 4.67 20.10
C MET A 351 3.54 3.83 21.07
N VAL A 352 4.86 3.75 20.88
CA VAL A 352 5.75 3.12 21.87
C VAL A 352 5.75 3.91 23.18
N LEU A 353 5.78 5.24 23.13
CA LEU A 353 5.69 6.07 24.32
C LEU A 353 4.36 5.90 25.02
N ILE A 354 3.24 5.88 24.28
CA ILE A 354 1.91 5.61 24.86
C ILE A 354 1.88 4.22 25.49
N PHE A 355 2.43 3.19 24.84
CA PHE A 355 2.55 1.85 25.42
C PHE A 355 3.26 1.86 26.78
N VAL A 356 4.40 2.55 26.87
CA VAL A 356 5.15 2.68 28.12
C VAL A 356 4.33 3.41 29.19
N VAL A 357 3.68 4.52 28.83
CA VAL A 357 2.80 5.29 29.75
C VAL A 357 1.66 4.43 30.27
N LEU A 358 0.99 3.67 29.40
CA LEU A 358 -0.12 2.81 29.80
C LEU A 358 0.32 1.70 30.78
N ILE A 359 1.50 1.10 30.55
CA ILE A 359 2.04 0.09 31.47
C ILE A 359 2.41 0.72 32.81
N ALA A 360 3.09 1.86 32.80
CA ALA A 360 3.50 2.59 34.00
C ALA A 360 2.29 3.08 34.81
N TYR A 361 1.24 3.53 34.12
CA TYR A 361 0.01 4.00 34.78
C TYR A 361 -0.85 2.87 35.32
N TYR A 362 -0.76 1.66 34.79
CA TYR A 362 -1.62 0.53 35.13
C TYR A 362 -1.79 0.27 36.64
N PRO A 363 -0.74 0.28 37.50
CA PRO A 363 -0.87 0.07 38.95
C PRO A 363 -1.61 1.22 39.67
N PHE A 364 -1.65 2.41 39.08
CA PHE A 364 -2.26 3.60 39.67
C PHE A 364 -3.73 3.79 39.27
N ARG A 365 -4.29 2.90 38.46
CA ARG A 365 -5.69 3.00 38.04
C ARG A 365 -6.65 2.85 39.22
N ARG A 366 -7.65 3.69 39.27
CA ARG A 366 -8.63 3.71 40.34
C ARG A 366 -9.80 2.75 40.11
N HIS A 367 -10.10 2.40 38.88
CA HIS A 367 -11.16 1.47 38.49
C HIS A 367 -10.77 0.76 37.20
N ASP A 368 -11.46 -0.33 36.89
CA ASP A 368 -11.29 -1.02 35.59
C ASP A 368 -11.80 -0.16 34.46
N GLY A 369 -11.13 -0.21 33.29
CA GLY A 369 -11.43 0.60 32.10
C GLY A 369 -10.67 1.93 32.05
N GLN A 370 -9.98 2.34 33.10
CA GLN A 370 -9.30 3.63 33.13
C GLN A 370 -8.07 3.68 32.20
N VAL A 371 -7.35 2.55 32.05
CA VAL A 371 -6.21 2.46 31.11
C VAL A 371 -6.71 2.52 29.67
N TRP A 372 -7.86 1.91 29.39
CA TRP A 372 -8.51 2.01 28.09
C TRP A 372 -8.91 3.46 27.76
N VAL A 373 -9.54 4.17 28.68
CA VAL A 373 -9.89 5.58 28.52
C VAL A 373 -8.65 6.44 28.28
N LEU A 374 -7.58 6.21 29.05
CA LEU A 374 -6.32 6.92 28.86
C LEU A 374 -5.73 6.67 27.46
N PHE A 375 -5.77 5.43 26.97
CA PHE A 375 -5.36 5.11 25.61
C PHE A 375 -6.19 5.88 24.57
N MET A 376 -7.52 5.88 24.71
CA MET A 376 -8.41 6.62 23.79
C MET A 376 -8.03 8.10 23.71
N ILE A 377 -7.78 8.74 24.85
CA ILE A 377 -7.41 10.17 24.91
C ILE A 377 -6.04 10.40 24.25
N LEU A 378 -5.01 9.67 24.68
CA LEU A 378 -3.65 9.87 24.20
C LEU A 378 -3.52 9.56 22.70
N TYR A 379 -4.15 8.47 22.24
CA TYR A 379 -4.17 8.13 20.82
C TYR A 379 -4.89 9.19 19.98
N SER A 380 -6.04 9.67 20.42
CA SER A 380 -6.80 10.67 19.69
C SER A 380 -6.07 12.01 19.59
N ILE A 381 -5.40 12.45 20.67
CA ILE A 381 -4.56 13.65 20.64
C ILE A 381 -3.42 13.46 19.64
N HIS A 382 -2.70 12.35 19.74
CA HIS A 382 -1.62 12.05 18.79
C HIS A 382 -2.14 12.01 17.34
N ARG A 383 -3.25 11.31 17.09
CA ARG A 383 -3.84 11.17 15.75
C ARG A 383 -4.25 12.53 15.17
N PHE A 384 -4.84 13.38 15.99
CA PHE A 384 -5.19 14.75 15.59
C PHE A 384 -3.96 15.56 15.16
N LEU A 385 -2.88 15.52 15.95
CA LEU A 385 -1.65 16.25 15.66
C LEU A 385 -0.92 15.70 14.44
N ASN A 386 -0.81 14.36 14.33
CA ASN A 386 -0.15 13.70 13.20
C ASN A 386 -0.85 13.97 11.87
N GLU A 387 -2.18 14.17 11.89
CA GLU A 387 -2.97 14.47 10.71
C GLU A 387 -2.65 15.83 10.08
N ILE A 388 -2.15 16.79 10.86
CA ILE A 388 -1.73 18.10 10.36
C ILE A 388 -0.59 17.98 9.33
N LEU A 389 0.23 16.93 9.48
CA LEU A 389 1.35 16.65 8.56
C LEU A 389 0.95 15.79 7.36
N ARG A 390 -0.34 15.44 7.20
CA ARG A 390 -0.81 14.57 6.12
C ARG A 390 -1.55 15.37 5.05
N THR A 391 -1.64 14.78 3.85
CA THR A 391 -2.30 15.36 2.66
C THR A 391 -3.77 14.98 2.54
N GLU A 392 -4.42 14.62 3.64
CA GLU A 392 -5.82 14.19 3.58
C GLU A 392 -6.75 15.38 3.27
N PRO A 393 -7.83 15.16 2.50
CA PRO A 393 -8.75 16.21 2.15
C PRO A 393 -9.46 16.76 3.39
N VAL A 394 -9.66 18.07 3.40
CA VAL A 394 -10.42 18.75 4.45
C VAL A 394 -11.91 18.60 4.18
N GLU A 395 -12.64 18.13 5.19
CA GLU A 395 -14.09 17.94 5.15
C GLU A 395 -14.81 18.97 6.04
N GLY A 396 -15.90 18.60 6.67
CA GLY A 396 -16.66 19.48 7.55
C GLY A 396 -15.81 20.12 8.68
N LEU A 397 -16.19 21.33 9.11
CA LEU A 397 -15.51 22.12 10.15
C LEU A 397 -14.06 22.51 9.83
N LYS A 398 -13.65 22.50 8.56
CA LYS A 398 -12.26 22.77 8.14
C LYS A 398 -11.23 21.79 8.74
N MET A 399 -11.66 20.58 9.08
CA MET A 399 -10.84 19.50 9.61
C MET A 399 -10.95 18.26 8.73
N THR A 400 -9.94 17.39 8.77
CA THR A 400 -10.03 16.10 8.09
C THR A 400 -10.99 15.16 8.82
N LEU A 401 -11.46 14.10 8.15
CA LEU A 401 -12.31 13.08 8.78
C LEU A 401 -11.65 12.49 10.04
N SER A 402 -10.36 12.22 9.97
CA SER A 402 -9.58 11.68 11.11
C SER A 402 -9.55 12.65 12.30
N GLN A 403 -9.43 13.95 12.05
CA GLN A 403 -9.47 14.97 13.12
C GLN A 403 -10.84 15.05 13.77
N ASN A 404 -11.92 15.04 12.98
CA ASN A 404 -13.29 15.04 13.49
C ASN A 404 -13.57 13.81 14.35
N ILE A 405 -13.15 12.62 13.89
CA ILE A 405 -13.27 11.38 14.67
C ILE A 405 -12.46 11.47 15.96
N SER A 406 -11.25 12.02 15.92
CA SER A 406 -10.39 12.16 17.12
C SER A 406 -11.05 13.02 18.21
N VAL A 407 -11.65 14.14 17.82
CA VAL A 407 -12.43 15.00 18.76
C VAL A 407 -13.60 14.21 19.35
N GLY A 408 -14.36 13.51 18.52
CA GLY A 408 -15.48 12.67 18.96
C GLY A 408 -15.04 11.59 19.96
N VAL A 409 -13.93 10.92 19.69
CA VAL A 409 -13.37 9.88 20.58
C VAL A 409 -12.93 10.46 21.93
N VAL A 410 -12.34 11.66 21.97
CA VAL A 410 -11.99 12.33 23.23
C VAL A 410 -13.24 12.64 24.04
N LEU A 411 -14.30 13.17 23.43
CA LEU A 411 -15.56 13.45 24.13
C LEU A 411 -16.20 12.17 24.69
N VAL A 412 -16.21 11.10 23.90
CA VAL A 412 -16.70 9.79 24.35
C VAL A 412 -15.83 9.25 25.50
N ALA A 413 -14.52 9.38 25.43
CA ALA A 413 -13.60 8.93 26.46
C ALA A 413 -13.82 9.68 27.79
N ILE A 414 -14.04 11.01 27.74
CA ILE A 414 -14.36 11.81 28.92
C ILE A 414 -15.71 11.37 29.52
N GLY A 415 -16.75 11.22 28.69
CA GLY A 415 -18.06 10.72 29.14
C GLY A 415 -17.96 9.33 29.78
N LEU A 416 -17.18 8.45 29.15
CA LEU A 416 -16.92 7.10 29.67
C LEU A 416 -16.20 7.13 31.02
N GLU A 417 -15.18 7.98 31.18
CA GLU A 417 -14.48 8.15 32.47
C GLU A 417 -15.45 8.58 33.58
N ILE A 418 -16.32 9.56 33.30
CA ILE A 418 -17.33 10.03 34.26
C ILE A 418 -18.30 8.90 34.64
N TYR A 419 -18.74 8.14 33.65
CA TYR A 419 -19.62 6.98 33.85
C TYR A 419 -18.95 5.92 34.73
N LEU A 420 -17.71 5.52 34.40
CA LEU A 420 -16.98 4.48 35.10
C LEU A 420 -16.68 4.89 36.57
N ARG A 421 -16.32 6.14 36.81
CA ARG A 421 -16.12 6.68 38.18
C ARG A 421 -17.36 6.60 39.04
N ARG A 422 -18.54 6.70 38.45
CA ARG A 422 -19.83 6.65 39.18
C ARG A 422 -20.34 5.24 39.39
N THR A 423 -20.02 4.31 38.52
CA THR A 423 -20.62 2.97 38.49
C THR A 423 -19.71 1.86 39.00
N LEU A 424 -18.40 2.04 38.94
CA LEU A 424 -17.45 1.02 39.36
C LEU A 424 -16.84 1.35 40.76
N PRO A 425 -16.60 0.31 41.58
CA PRO A 425 -15.94 0.48 42.87
C PRO A 425 -14.50 0.98 42.68
N ARG A 426 -14.06 1.85 43.58
CA ARG A 426 -12.65 2.27 43.61
C ARG A 426 -11.79 1.09 44.03
N ARG A 427 -10.70 0.87 43.28
CA ARG A 427 -9.60 0.01 43.72
C ARG A 427 -8.82 0.77 44.80
N LEU A 428 -8.62 0.14 45.96
CA LEU A 428 -7.80 0.65 47.06
C LEU A 428 -6.30 0.49 46.70
#